data_1f2e62aa1f21254295609c7c67c196a8
#
_entry.id   1f2e62aa1f21254295609c7c67c196a8
#
_cell.length_a   1.000
_cell.length_b   1.000
_cell.length_c   1.000
_cell.angle_alpha   90.00
_cell.angle_beta   90.00
_cell.angle_gamma   90.00
#
_symmetry.space_group_name_H-M   'P 1'
#
loop_
_entity.id
_entity.type
_entity.pdbx_description
1 polymer ?
#
loop_
_entity_poly.entity_id
_entity_poly.type
_entity_poly.pdbx_seq_one_letter_code
_entity_poly.pdbx_strand_id
1 'polypeptide(L)'
;GRNGAGKTTLMKLVADQIEADHGKRTIQPHTRVVMLEQEPDFGPHDTLMDFALHGDDAPQPFEVEAIAGQLGIDMSRDAKTASGGEKRRAAIARALAQDPDVLLLDEPTNHLDLGAIDWLESWLQRYKGAFLVISHDRTFLERLTRATLWLDRGSLRRKEIGFGGYDAWIEQVYAEEARAADKLDAKLKIEAHWLERGVTARRKRNQGRLEKLWQMRAQRAAMLAPKGTAKLAIEADDSKTKAVIVAEGVAKRFETPDGEQRTIIRNFDLRVQRGDRIGIVGANGAGKTTLLKLLTGEMEPDEGTVTLSKTLNGVMIDQQRALLSPDKTVRQVLAEGGDWIDVRGKRKHVQGYLKEFLFDPGLVDAKVGTLSGGEQSRLLLAREFARISNLLVLDEPTNDLDLETLDLLQEVIADYEGTVLIVSHDRDFLDRTVTLTLGLDGSGDVDVVAGGYADWEKKRKVRTDNTARSKKKSAPPPPPPPPPPPGKLSYKDQRDYELLPDRIAELEKAIARGEKILSDPDLFSSDPARFERVSKGIGTARAEKEAAEERWLDLAERVEG
;
A
#
# COMPACT_ATOMS: atom_id res chain seq x y z
N GLY A 1 -14.28 -1.84 5.82
CA GLY A 1 -15.12 -0.93 6.63
C GLY A 1 -14.27 0.11 7.36
N ARG A 2 -14.90 1.22 7.80
CA ARG A 2 -14.26 2.35 8.49
C ARG A 2 -13.59 1.93 9.80
N ASN A 3 -12.64 2.73 10.29
CA ASN A 3 -12.15 2.59 11.66
C ASN A 3 -13.29 2.83 12.64
N GLY A 4 -13.33 2.05 13.73
CA GLY A 4 -14.44 2.09 14.69
C GLY A 4 -15.73 1.37 14.25
N ALA A 5 -15.78 0.74 13.07
CA ALA A 5 -16.96 0.00 12.60
C ALA A 5 -17.20 -1.34 13.33
N GLY A 6 -16.30 -1.76 14.25
CA GLY A 6 -16.42 -3.02 14.98
C GLY A 6 -15.69 -4.21 14.35
N LYS A 7 -14.71 -3.97 13.46
CA LYS A 7 -13.94 -5.04 12.80
C LYS A 7 -13.21 -5.93 13.80
N THR A 8 -12.40 -5.34 14.68
CA THR A 8 -11.68 -6.04 15.76
C THR A 8 -12.64 -6.72 16.73
N THR A 9 -13.77 -6.08 17.06
CA THR A 9 -14.82 -6.68 17.90
C THR A 9 -15.37 -7.96 17.29
N LEU A 10 -15.64 -7.94 15.97
CA LEU A 10 -16.06 -9.14 15.24
C LEU A 10 -15.01 -10.27 15.33
N MET A 11 -13.73 -9.94 15.17
CA MET A 11 -12.64 -10.93 15.30
C MET A 11 -12.58 -11.50 16.72
N LYS A 12 -12.66 -10.64 17.74
CA LYS A 12 -12.70 -11.07 19.16
C LYS A 12 -13.88 -11.98 19.47
N LEU A 13 -15.06 -11.72 18.89
CA LEU A 13 -16.23 -12.62 18.98
C LEU A 13 -15.94 -13.99 18.33
N VAL A 14 -15.31 -14.00 17.16
CA VAL A 14 -14.93 -15.25 16.49
C VAL A 14 -13.86 -16.01 17.28
N ALA A 15 -12.91 -15.30 17.92
CA ALA A 15 -11.85 -15.86 18.74
C ALA A 15 -12.32 -16.32 20.13
N ASP A 16 -13.58 -16.06 20.54
CA ASP A 16 -14.12 -16.34 21.89
C ASP A 16 -13.50 -15.48 23.01
N GLN A 17 -12.94 -14.34 22.64
CA GLN A 17 -12.34 -13.41 23.61
C GLN A 17 -13.38 -12.48 24.26
N ILE A 18 -14.55 -12.35 23.63
CA ILE A 18 -15.70 -11.59 24.17
C ILE A 18 -17.00 -12.36 23.92
N GLU A 19 -17.95 -12.24 24.82
CA GLU A 19 -19.28 -12.83 24.68
C GLU A 19 -20.18 -11.99 23.79
N ALA A 20 -21.05 -12.66 23.02
CA ALA A 20 -22.04 -11.99 22.21
C ALA A 20 -23.29 -11.67 23.03
N ASP A 21 -23.80 -10.44 22.96
CA ASP A 21 -25.05 -10.06 23.59
C ASP A 21 -26.24 -10.90 23.10
N HIS A 22 -26.23 -11.24 21.81
CA HIS A 22 -27.26 -12.08 21.18
C HIS A 22 -26.63 -12.97 20.10
N GLY A 23 -27.20 -14.16 19.91
CA GLY A 23 -26.77 -15.12 18.92
C GLY A 23 -25.99 -16.29 19.52
N LYS A 24 -25.43 -17.12 18.63
CA LYS A 24 -24.61 -18.27 19.03
C LYS A 24 -23.39 -18.36 18.11
N ARG A 25 -22.23 -18.53 18.71
CA ARG A 25 -21.02 -18.96 18.04
C ARG A 25 -21.00 -20.48 17.98
N THR A 26 -20.76 -21.06 16.81
CA THR A 26 -20.63 -22.49 16.63
C THR A 26 -19.35 -22.80 15.89
N ILE A 27 -18.46 -23.57 16.49
CA ILE A 27 -17.20 -24.06 15.93
C ILE A 27 -17.17 -25.57 16.01
N GLN A 28 -16.60 -26.23 15.02
CA GLN A 28 -16.40 -27.69 15.08
C GLN A 28 -15.45 -28.05 16.22
N PRO A 29 -15.71 -29.18 16.94
CA PRO A 29 -14.78 -29.64 17.97
C PRO A 29 -13.35 -29.78 17.41
N HIS A 30 -12.36 -29.47 18.24
CA HIS A 30 -10.93 -29.54 17.94
C HIS A 30 -10.42 -28.54 16.89
N THR A 31 -11.25 -27.56 16.44
CA THR A 31 -10.77 -26.49 15.56
C THR A 31 -9.97 -25.48 16.38
N ARG A 32 -8.70 -25.31 16.05
CA ARG A 32 -7.83 -24.31 16.67
C ARG A 32 -7.99 -22.96 15.98
N VAL A 33 -8.51 -21.98 16.72
CA VAL A 33 -8.67 -20.59 16.26
C VAL A 33 -7.60 -19.74 16.95
N VAL A 34 -6.73 -19.11 16.18
CA VAL A 34 -5.68 -18.23 16.70
C VAL A 34 -5.90 -16.82 16.18
N MET A 35 -5.79 -15.83 17.06
CA MET A 35 -5.91 -14.42 16.73
C MET A 35 -4.57 -13.71 16.91
N LEU A 36 -4.10 -13.03 15.85
CA LEU A 36 -3.05 -12.05 15.92
C LEU A 36 -3.67 -10.68 16.23
N GLU A 37 -3.53 -10.22 17.46
CA GLU A 37 -4.04 -8.92 17.89
C GLU A 37 -3.28 -7.76 17.26
N GLN A 38 -3.93 -6.60 17.14
CA GLN A 38 -3.33 -5.39 16.60
C GLN A 38 -2.16 -4.92 17.46
N GLU A 39 -2.32 -4.89 18.79
CA GLU A 39 -1.32 -4.49 19.78
C GLU A 39 -1.17 -5.57 20.85
N PRO A 40 -0.31 -6.59 20.64
CA PRO A 40 -0.05 -7.60 21.65
C PRO A 40 0.66 -7.02 22.87
N ASP A 41 0.28 -7.46 24.07
CA ASP A 41 0.90 -7.00 25.32
C ASP A 41 2.21 -7.75 25.61
N PHE A 42 3.32 -7.05 25.52
CA PHE A 42 4.65 -7.53 25.85
C PHE A 42 5.11 -7.17 27.27
N GLY A 43 4.34 -6.34 28.01
CA GLY A 43 4.74 -5.80 29.31
C GLY A 43 5.11 -6.82 30.37
N PRO A 44 4.43 -7.97 30.48
CA PRO A 44 4.74 -9.01 31.46
C PRO A 44 5.98 -9.87 31.15
N HIS A 45 6.55 -9.74 29.94
CA HIS A 45 7.58 -10.66 29.42
C HIS A 45 8.96 -10.02 29.37
N ASP A 46 10.00 -10.79 29.70
CA ASP A 46 11.38 -10.32 29.66
C ASP A 46 11.97 -10.39 28.26
N THR A 47 11.69 -11.48 27.53
CA THR A 47 12.17 -11.67 26.15
C THR A 47 11.00 -11.84 25.17
N LEU A 48 11.29 -11.70 23.88
CA LEU A 48 10.30 -12.00 22.84
C LEU A 48 9.93 -13.49 22.81
N MET A 49 10.86 -14.38 23.20
CA MET A 49 10.59 -15.81 23.35
C MET A 49 9.64 -16.10 24.50
N ASP A 50 9.83 -15.45 25.67
CA ASP A 50 8.93 -15.61 26.81
C ASP A 50 7.48 -15.23 26.46
N PHE A 51 7.32 -14.12 25.68
CA PHE A 51 6.02 -13.77 25.12
C PHE A 51 5.46 -14.87 24.22
N ALA A 52 6.27 -15.44 23.33
CA ALA A 52 5.82 -16.45 22.38
C ALA A 52 5.40 -17.75 23.03
N LEU A 53 6.04 -18.13 24.13
CA LEU A 53 5.81 -19.37 24.88
C LEU A 53 4.82 -19.23 26.04
N HIS A 54 4.18 -18.07 26.19
CA HIS A 54 3.23 -17.83 27.26
C HIS A 54 1.83 -18.38 26.94
N GLY A 55 1.19 -19.02 27.93
CA GLY A 55 -0.20 -19.51 27.86
C GLY A 55 -0.30 -21.02 27.65
N ASP A 56 -1.52 -21.55 27.83
CA ASP A 56 -1.80 -23.00 27.83
C ASP A 56 -1.62 -23.63 26.42
N ASP A 57 -1.87 -22.86 25.37
CA ASP A 57 -1.72 -23.29 23.97
C ASP A 57 -0.40 -22.81 23.33
N ALA A 58 0.64 -22.63 24.15
CA ALA A 58 1.94 -22.16 23.67
C ALA A 58 2.56 -23.15 22.68
N PRO A 59 3.15 -22.66 21.55
CA PRO A 59 3.87 -23.50 20.61
C PRO A 59 5.19 -24.00 21.22
N GLN A 60 5.80 -24.99 20.57
CA GLN A 60 7.14 -25.43 20.99
C GLN A 60 8.22 -24.40 20.60
N PRO A 61 9.27 -24.21 21.41
CA PRO A 61 10.32 -23.22 21.14
C PRO A 61 10.92 -23.34 19.74
N PHE A 62 11.18 -24.56 19.27
CA PHE A 62 11.78 -24.79 17.95
C PHE A 62 10.85 -24.38 16.78
N GLU A 63 9.52 -24.47 16.97
CA GLU A 63 8.53 -24.03 15.96
C GLU A 63 8.53 -22.52 15.84
N VAL A 64 8.62 -21.81 16.97
CA VAL A 64 8.75 -20.36 16.99
C VAL A 64 10.07 -19.92 16.35
N GLU A 65 11.20 -20.54 16.71
CA GLU A 65 12.51 -20.23 16.16
C GLU A 65 12.57 -20.44 14.64
N ALA A 66 11.96 -21.53 14.15
CA ALA A 66 11.91 -21.81 12.72
C ALA A 66 11.22 -20.71 11.90
N ILE A 67 10.12 -20.16 12.43
CA ILE A 67 9.39 -19.06 11.79
C ILE A 67 10.11 -17.72 12.01
N ALA A 68 10.58 -17.47 13.23
CA ALA A 68 11.32 -16.27 13.59
C ALA A 68 12.59 -16.10 12.75
N GLY A 69 13.33 -17.19 12.50
CA GLY A 69 14.49 -17.20 11.61
C GLY A 69 14.17 -16.78 10.18
N GLN A 70 13.00 -17.17 9.66
CA GLN A 70 12.54 -16.77 8.33
C GLN A 70 12.08 -15.28 8.29
N LEU A 71 11.58 -14.78 9.42
CA LEU A 71 11.21 -13.36 9.60
C LEU A 71 12.42 -12.48 9.95
N GLY A 72 13.61 -13.04 10.12
CA GLY A 72 14.83 -12.32 10.46
C GLY A 72 14.77 -11.65 11.83
N ILE A 73 14.20 -12.32 12.83
CA ILE A 73 14.10 -11.81 14.20
C ILE A 73 14.81 -12.74 15.18
N ASP A 74 15.53 -12.13 16.12
CA ASP A 74 16.13 -12.80 17.27
C ASP A 74 15.16 -12.79 18.46
N MET A 75 14.63 -13.96 18.80
CA MET A 75 13.65 -14.12 19.87
C MET A 75 14.26 -13.99 21.29
N SER A 76 15.58 -13.99 21.42
CA SER A 76 16.27 -13.77 22.69
C SER A 76 16.30 -12.30 23.15
N ARG A 77 15.89 -11.37 22.28
CA ARG A 77 15.88 -9.93 22.58
C ARG A 77 14.92 -9.58 23.71
N ASP A 78 15.34 -8.60 24.49
CA ASP A 78 14.52 -8.01 25.57
C ASP A 78 13.25 -7.38 24.97
N ALA A 79 12.10 -7.81 25.47
CA ALA A 79 10.78 -7.37 25.01
C ALA A 79 10.53 -5.86 25.24
N LYS A 80 11.17 -5.24 26.24
CA LYS A 80 10.99 -3.81 26.57
C LYS A 80 11.73 -2.92 25.58
N THR A 81 12.90 -3.36 25.13
CA THR A 81 13.78 -2.60 24.23
C THR A 81 13.55 -2.90 22.75
N ALA A 82 12.79 -3.97 22.45
CA ALA A 82 12.46 -4.36 21.08
C ALA A 82 11.61 -3.30 20.38
N SER A 83 11.92 -3.04 19.11
CA SER A 83 11.16 -2.13 18.23
C SER A 83 9.74 -2.67 17.94
N GLY A 84 8.82 -1.79 17.55
CA GLY A 84 7.48 -2.18 17.15
C GLY A 84 7.44 -3.24 16.04
N GLY A 85 8.35 -3.13 15.06
CA GLY A 85 8.48 -4.13 13.99
C GLY A 85 8.99 -5.48 14.48
N GLU A 86 9.89 -5.53 15.45
CA GLU A 86 10.35 -6.79 16.06
C GLU A 86 9.27 -7.44 16.89
N LYS A 87 8.57 -6.67 17.71
CA LYS A 87 7.40 -7.13 18.47
C LYS A 87 6.33 -7.71 17.53
N ARG A 88 6.06 -7.02 16.41
CA ARG A 88 5.07 -7.50 15.43
C ARG A 88 5.49 -8.81 14.79
N ARG A 89 6.76 -8.95 14.39
CA ARG A 89 7.30 -10.20 13.84
C ARG A 89 7.28 -11.34 14.86
N ALA A 90 7.58 -11.08 16.14
CA ALA A 90 7.49 -12.06 17.20
C ALA A 90 6.04 -12.55 17.42
N ALA A 91 5.07 -11.64 17.41
CA ALA A 91 3.67 -11.99 17.52
C ALA A 91 3.18 -12.83 16.34
N ILE A 92 3.61 -12.52 15.13
CA ILE A 92 3.33 -13.33 13.93
C ILE A 92 3.97 -14.72 14.09
N ALA A 93 5.25 -14.80 14.48
CA ALA A 93 5.93 -16.08 14.69
C ALA A 93 5.18 -16.97 15.68
N ARG A 94 4.73 -16.41 16.82
CA ARG A 94 3.88 -17.11 17.80
C ARG A 94 2.59 -17.63 17.17
N ALA A 95 1.83 -16.74 16.49
CA ALA A 95 0.52 -17.10 15.94
C ALA A 95 0.60 -18.21 14.88
N LEU A 96 1.64 -18.18 14.04
CA LEU A 96 1.85 -19.18 12.99
C LEU A 96 2.41 -20.51 13.54
N ALA A 97 3.25 -20.45 14.58
CA ALA A 97 3.82 -21.64 15.23
C ALA A 97 2.75 -22.48 15.97
N GLN A 98 1.61 -21.90 16.32
CA GLN A 98 0.49 -22.61 16.91
C GLN A 98 -0.25 -23.54 15.93
N ASP A 99 0.12 -23.56 14.66
CA ASP A 99 -0.51 -24.37 13.59
C ASP A 99 -2.05 -24.29 13.61
N PRO A 100 -2.64 -23.08 13.44
CA PRO A 100 -4.08 -22.88 13.55
C PRO A 100 -4.86 -23.50 12.38
N ASP A 101 -6.10 -23.94 12.60
CA ASP A 101 -7.06 -24.26 11.53
C ASP A 101 -7.74 -22.98 10.99
N VAL A 102 -7.93 -21.99 11.89
CA VAL A 102 -8.51 -20.68 11.57
C VAL A 102 -7.59 -19.60 12.13
N LEU A 103 -7.06 -18.76 11.25
CA LEU A 103 -6.16 -17.67 11.60
C LEU A 103 -6.88 -16.32 11.42
N LEU A 104 -6.93 -15.54 12.50
CA LEU A 104 -7.51 -14.21 12.52
C LEU A 104 -6.38 -13.18 12.58
N LEU A 105 -6.27 -12.34 11.55
CA LEU A 105 -5.17 -11.37 11.41
C LEU A 105 -5.72 -9.94 11.47
N ASP A 106 -5.47 -9.24 12.57
CA ASP A 106 -5.86 -7.84 12.71
C ASP A 106 -4.67 -6.92 12.42
N GLU A 107 -4.73 -6.23 11.25
CA GLU A 107 -3.70 -5.35 10.72
C GLU A 107 -2.29 -5.95 10.73
N PRO A 108 -2.08 -7.15 10.12
CA PRO A 108 -0.80 -7.86 10.23
C PRO A 108 0.37 -7.13 9.57
N THR A 109 0.11 -6.25 8.62
CA THR A 109 1.11 -5.53 7.84
C THR A 109 1.67 -4.29 8.54
N ASN A 110 1.00 -3.80 9.60
CA ASN A 110 1.45 -2.63 10.35
C ASN A 110 2.83 -2.87 10.98
N HIS A 111 3.72 -1.90 10.86
CA HIS A 111 5.10 -1.93 11.37
C HIS A 111 6.00 -3.02 10.76
N LEU A 112 5.52 -3.76 9.75
CA LEU A 112 6.36 -4.68 8.99
C LEU A 112 7.06 -3.96 7.84
N ASP A 113 8.29 -4.35 7.57
CA ASP A 113 8.96 -3.95 6.34
C ASP A 113 8.48 -4.81 5.15
N LEU A 114 8.77 -4.32 3.95
CA LEU A 114 8.34 -4.96 2.70
C LEU A 114 8.79 -6.42 2.59
N GLY A 115 9.98 -6.77 3.12
CA GLY A 115 10.48 -8.14 3.12
C GLY A 115 9.64 -9.08 3.98
N ALA A 116 9.24 -8.62 5.17
CA ALA A 116 8.38 -9.38 6.07
C ALA A 116 6.95 -9.49 5.52
N ILE A 117 6.44 -8.45 4.85
CA ILE A 117 5.13 -8.50 4.17
C ILE A 117 5.16 -9.52 3.02
N ASP A 118 6.17 -9.48 2.14
CA ASP A 118 6.33 -10.44 1.03
C ASP A 118 6.43 -11.89 1.54
N TRP A 119 7.15 -12.08 2.64
CA TRP A 119 7.27 -13.39 3.28
C TRP A 119 5.91 -13.87 3.81
N LEU A 120 5.18 -13.00 4.54
CA LEU A 120 3.86 -13.32 5.10
C LEU A 120 2.85 -13.63 3.99
N GLU A 121 2.83 -12.85 2.89
CA GLU A 121 2.02 -13.14 1.70
C GLU A 121 2.31 -14.54 1.16
N SER A 122 3.60 -14.86 0.97
CA SER A 122 4.03 -16.15 0.45
C SER A 122 3.68 -17.32 1.37
N TRP A 123 3.70 -17.09 2.68
CA TRP A 123 3.28 -18.08 3.67
C TRP A 123 1.77 -18.30 3.63
N LEU A 124 0.96 -17.23 3.64
CA LEU A 124 -0.50 -17.30 3.60
C LEU A 124 -1.04 -17.91 2.30
N GLN A 125 -0.37 -17.70 1.17
CA GLN A 125 -0.73 -18.35 -0.10
C GLN A 125 -0.62 -19.88 -0.05
N ARG A 126 0.28 -20.40 0.77
CA ARG A 126 0.49 -21.85 0.97
C ARG A 126 -0.28 -22.43 2.15
N TYR A 127 -0.84 -21.55 2.98
CA TYR A 127 -1.59 -21.96 4.15
C TYR A 127 -2.87 -22.71 3.76
N LYS A 128 -3.10 -23.87 4.40
CA LYS A 128 -4.22 -24.76 4.07
C LYS A 128 -5.47 -24.51 4.91
N GLY A 129 -5.32 -23.85 6.05
CA GLY A 129 -6.43 -23.48 6.92
C GLY A 129 -7.23 -22.30 6.37
N ALA A 130 -8.24 -21.88 7.10
CA ALA A 130 -8.99 -20.67 6.80
C ALA A 130 -8.35 -19.46 7.48
N PHE A 131 -8.35 -18.30 6.81
CA PHE A 131 -7.96 -17.07 7.49
C PHE A 131 -8.95 -15.95 7.24
N LEU A 132 -9.07 -15.06 8.21
CA LEU A 132 -9.78 -13.80 8.14
C LEU A 132 -8.78 -12.68 8.41
N VAL A 133 -8.67 -11.73 7.49
CA VAL A 133 -7.71 -10.63 7.60
C VAL A 133 -8.42 -9.28 7.58
N ILE A 134 -8.01 -8.40 8.47
CA ILE A 134 -8.26 -6.96 8.42
C ILE A 134 -6.94 -6.32 8.04
N SER A 135 -6.91 -5.55 6.96
CA SER A 135 -5.74 -4.77 6.57
C SER A 135 -6.16 -3.53 5.79
N HIS A 136 -5.32 -2.51 5.82
CA HIS A 136 -5.41 -1.32 4.98
C HIS A 136 -4.48 -1.39 3.77
N ASP A 137 -3.60 -2.39 3.69
CA ASP A 137 -2.77 -2.69 2.51
C ASP A 137 -3.64 -3.34 1.41
N ARG A 138 -3.97 -2.54 0.38
CA ARG A 138 -4.79 -2.99 -0.77
C ARG A 138 -4.11 -4.13 -1.52
N THR A 139 -2.82 -4.02 -1.78
CA THR A 139 -2.04 -5.03 -2.51
C THR A 139 -2.02 -6.37 -1.78
N PHE A 140 -1.84 -6.34 -0.45
CA PHE A 140 -1.89 -7.53 0.40
C PHE A 140 -3.25 -8.24 0.32
N LEU A 141 -4.35 -7.46 0.46
CA LEU A 141 -5.69 -8.00 0.37
C LEU A 141 -6.02 -8.57 -1.03
N GLU A 142 -5.63 -7.89 -2.10
CA GLU A 142 -5.88 -8.32 -3.48
C GLU A 142 -5.20 -9.66 -3.81
N ARG A 143 -3.97 -9.84 -3.33
CA ARG A 143 -3.18 -11.06 -3.59
C ARG A 143 -3.66 -12.28 -2.82
N LEU A 144 -4.31 -12.10 -1.67
CA LEU A 144 -4.62 -13.18 -0.74
C LEU A 144 -6.10 -13.52 -0.65
N THR A 145 -7.01 -12.55 -0.85
CA THR A 145 -8.42 -12.76 -0.55
C THR A 145 -9.23 -13.24 -1.75
N ARG A 146 -10.17 -14.15 -1.48
CA ARG A 146 -11.14 -14.66 -2.46
C ARG A 146 -12.57 -14.19 -2.19
N ALA A 147 -12.84 -13.80 -0.94
CA ALA A 147 -14.13 -13.28 -0.50
C ALA A 147 -13.92 -12.02 0.33
N THR A 148 -14.87 -11.10 0.25
CA THR A 148 -14.83 -9.83 0.99
C THR A 148 -16.00 -9.76 1.95
N LEU A 149 -15.70 -9.44 3.20
CA LEU A 149 -16.67 -9.11 4.25
C LEU A 149 -16.66 -7.60 4.46
N TRP A 150 -17.79 -6.96 4.19
CA TRP A 150 -17.94 -5.53 4.41
C TRP A 150 -18.82 -5.25 5.61
N LEU A 151 -18.19 -4.72 6.66
CA LEU A 151 -18.88 -4.28 7.87
C LEU A 151 -19.13 -2.78 7.77
N ASP A 152 -20.39 -2.39 7.72
CA ASP A 152 -20.83 -1.01 7.68
C ASP A 152 -22.11 -0.82 8.53
N ARG A 153 -22.12 0.20 9.39
CA ARG A 153 -23.27 0.57 10.26
C ARG A 153 -23.87 -0.62 11.00
N GLY A 154 -23.05 -1.50 11.57
CA GLY A 154 -23.48 -2.69 12.29
C GLY A 154 -24.01 -3.83 11.40
N SER A 155 -24.00 -3.68 10.09
CA SER A 155 -24.42 -4.70 9.13
C SER A 155 -23.21 -5.32 8.45
N LEU A 156 -23.15 -6.66 8.43
CA LEU A 156 -22.12 -7.42 7.75
C LEU A 156 -22.65 -7.94 6.42
N ARG A 157 -22.00 -7.54 5.32
CA ARG A 157 -22.31 -8.05 3.97
C ARG A 157 -21.13 -8.88 3.47
N ARG A 158 -21.41 -10.09 2.97
CA ARG A 158 -20.40 -10.97 2.35
C ARG A 158 -20.61 -11.05 0.85
N LYS A 159 -19.51 -11.01 0.11
CA LYS A 159 -19.49 -11.26 -1.32
C LYS A 159 -18.31 -12.15 -1.68
N GLU A 160 -18.54 -13.13 -2.56
CA GLU A 160 -17.52 -14.05 -3.07
C GLU A 160 -16.71 -13.38 -4.20
N ILE A 161 -16.05 -12.28 -3.85
CA ILE A 161 -15.12 -11.56 -4.72
C ILE A 161 -13.87 -11.24 -3.93
N GLY A 162 -12.71 -11.37 -4.55
CA GLY A 162 -11.46 -10.87 -3.97
C GLY A 162 -11.49 -9.35 -3.80
N PHE A 163 -10.56 -8.83 -3.03
CA PHE A 163 -10.54 -7.39 -2.70
C PHE A 163 -10.40 -6.48 -3.94
N GLY A 164 -9.76 -6.93 -5.03
CA GLY A 164 -9.68 -6.16 -6.29
C GLY A 164 -11.04 -5.78 -6.91
N GLY A 165 -12.13 -6.51 -6.55
CA GLY A 165 -13.50 -6.16 -6.95
C GLY A 165 -14.26 -5.30 -5.94
N TYR A 166 -13.63 -4.91 -4.83
CA TYR A 166 -14.25 -4.23 -3.70
C TYR A 166 -14.82 -2.86 -4.07
N ASP A 167 -14.02 -2.01 -4.72
CA ASP A 167 -14.42 -0.63 -5.05
C ASP A 167 -15.64 -0.61 -5.97
N ALA A 168 -15.63 -1.41 -7.03
CA ALA A 168 -16.79 -1.54 -7.94
C ALA A 168 -18.03 -2.08 -7.23
N TRP A 169 -17.87 -3.00 -6.30
CA TRP A 169 -18.99 -3.51 -5.50
C TRP A 169 -19.59 -2.44 -4.59
N ILE A 170 -18.75 -1.67 -3.89
CA ILE A 170 -19.17 -0.59 -3.00
C ILE A 170 -19.90 0.51 -3.78
N GLU A 171 -19.39 0.92 -4.94
CA GLU A 171 -20.07 1.88 -5.82
C GLU A 171 -21.45 1.38 -6.23
N GLN A 172 -21.56 0.11 -6.59
CA GLN A 172 -22.84 -0.49 -6.93
C GLN A 172 -23.82 -0.43 -5.75
N VAL A 173 -23.37 -0.79 -4.54
CA VAL A 173 -24.20 -0.76 -3.33
C VAL A 173 -24.65 0.67 -3.01
N TYR A 174 -23.74 1.65 -3.07
CA TYR A 174 -24.12 3.05 -2.85
C TYR A 174 -25.09 3.57 -3.92
N ALA A 175 -24.91 3.19 -5.18
CA ALA A 175 -25.84 3.56 -6.24
C ALA A 175 -27.22 2.92 -6.05
N GLU A 176 -27.30 1.70 -5.52
CA GLU A 176 -28.56 1.03 -5.17
C GLU A 176 -29.23 1.69 -3.95
N GLU A 177 -28.45 2.03 -2.91
CA GLU A 177 -28.94 2.75 -1.73
C GLU A 177 -29.44 4.16 -2.09
N ALA A 178 -28.73 4.89 -2.97
CA ALA A 178 -29.17 6.21 -3.44
C ALA A 178 -30.51 6.12 -4.19
N ARG A 179 -30.63 5.15 -5.13
CA ARG A 179 -31.89 4.89 -5.84
C ARG A 179 -33.03 4.49 -4.91
N ALA A 180 -32.74 3.71 -3.86
CA ALA A 180 -33.72 3.37 -2.84
C ALA A 180 -34.13 4.58 -1.98
N ALA A 181 -33.18 5.44 -1.66
CA ALA A 181 -33.41 6.70 -0.94
C ALA A 181 -34.31 7.66 -1.75
N ASP A 182 -34.03 7.86 -3.03
CA ASP A 182 -34.85 8.70 -3.93
C ASP A 182 -36.29 8.18 -4.02
N LYS A 183 -36.47 6.86 -4.14
CA LYS A 183 -37.79 6.22 -4.13
C LYS A 183 -38.52 6.42 -2.80
N LEU A 184 -37.78 6.39 -1.69
CA LEU A 184 -38.34 6.59 -0.35
C LEU A 184 -38.71 8.06 -0.16
N ASP A 185 -37.88 9.01 -0.60
CA ASP A 185 -38.14 10.44 -0.54
C ASP A 185 -39.35 10.82 -1.39
N ALA A 186 -39.53 10.23 -2.57
CA ALA A 186 -40.74 10.41 -3.38
C ALA A 186 -42.00 9.92 -2.63
N LYS A 187 -41.94 8.74 -1.97
CA LYS A 187 -43.04 8.24 -1.15
C LYS A 187 -43.31 9.14 0.07
N LEU A 188 -42.26 9.59 0.76
CA LEU A 188 -42.38 10.50 1.90
C LEU A 188 -43.02 11.83 1.52
N LYS A 189 -42.72 12.41 0.35
CA LYS A 189 -43.36 13.61 -0.18
C LYS A 189 -44.87 13.40 -0.39
N ILE A 190 -45.27 12.26 -0.95
CA ILE A 190 -46.68 11.90 -1.17
C ILE A 190 -47.41 11.78 0.18
N GLU A 191 -46.80 11.11 1.14
CA GLU A 191 -47.40 10.91 2.47
C GLU A 191 -47.42 12.20 3.30
N ALA A 192 -46.38 13.06 3.18
CA ALA A 192 -46.36 14.38 3.81
C ALA A 192 -47.48 15.30 3.26
N HIS A 193 -47.64 15.33 1.93
CA HIS A 193 -48.72 16.11 1.29
C HIS A 193 -50.12 15.61 1.69
N TRP A 194 -50.27 14.29 1.94
CA TRP A 194 -51.53 13.75 2.48
C TRP A 194 -51.79 14.23 3.93
N LEU A 195 -50.76 14.36 4.77
CA LEU A 195 -50.87 14.89 6.13
C LEU A 195 -51.31 16.37 6.14
N GLU A 196 -50.79 17.20 5.22
CA GLU A 196 -51.10 18.63 5.11
C GLU A 196 -52.56 18.89 4.71
N ARG A 197 -53.18 17.98 3.92
CA ARG A 197 -54.58 18.11 3.45
C ARG A 197 -55.64 17.76 4.50
N GLY A 198 -55.25 17.47 5.74
CA GLY A 198 -56.18 17.29 6.87
C GLY A 198 -56.78 15.86 6.95
N VAL A 199 -56.65 15.29 8.11
CA VAL A 199 -57.13 13.92 8.44
C VAL A 199 -58.61 13.99 8.80
N THR A 200 -59.49 13.94 7.82
CA THR A 200 -60.92 13.84 8.09
C THR A 200 -61.36 12.37 8.16
N ALA A 201 -61.95 12.05 9.33
CA ALA A 201 -63.00 11.05 9.57
C ALA A 201 -62.79 9.56 9.38
N ARG A 202 -61.59 8.95 9.61
CA ARG A 202 -61.47 7.50 9.92
C ARG A 202 -60.23 7.18 10.77
N ARG A 203 -60.33 7.41 12.10
CA ARG A 203 -59.21 7.27 13.07
C ARG A 203 -58.39 5.99 12.98
N LYS A 204 -58.96 4.79 12.84
CA LYS A 204 -58.17 3.54 12.82
C LYS A 204 -57.32 3.33 11.56
N ARG A 205 -57.82 3.74 10.38
CA ARG A 205 -57.09 3.59 9.10
C ARG A 205 -55.94 4.61 8.97
N ASN A 206 -56.08 5.71 9.63
CA ASN A 206 -55.11 6.79 9.65
C ASN A 206 -53.94 6.54 10.63
N GLN A 207 -54.15 5.81 11.74
CA GLN A 207 -53.08 5.42 12.66
C GLN A 207 -52.05 4.51 11.98
N GLY A 208 -52.47 3.49 11.28
CA GLY A 208 -51.55 2.60 10.56
C GLY A 208 -50.77 3.29 9.43
N ARG A 209 -51.35 4.33 8.78
CA ARG A 209 -50.66 5.11 7.76
C ARG A 209 -49.66 6.09 8.40
N LEU A 210 -49.99 6.66 9.57
CA LEU A 210 -49.08 7.51 10.33
C LEU A 210 -47.89 6.70 10.86
N GLU A 211 -48.14 5.50 11.38
CA GLU A 211 -47.09 4.59 11.84
C GLU A 211 -46.15 4.20 10.71
N LYS A 212 -46.69 3.90 9.52
CA LYS A 212 -45.91 3.64 8.31
C LYS A 212 -45.08 4.84 7.86
N LEU A 213 -45.58 6.06 8.01
CA LEU A 213 -44.84 7.29 7.74
C LEU A 213 -43.67 7.45 8.71
N TRP A 214 -43.86 7.19 10.01
CA TRP A 214 -42.78 7.23 10.99
C TRP A 214 -41.71 6.17 10.72
N GLN A 215 -42.13 4.95 10.35
CA GLN A 215 -41.22 3.89 9.93
C GLN A 215 -40.39 4.29 8.69
N MET A 216 -41.04 4.87 7.66
CA MET A 216 -40.34 5.36 6.47
C MET A 216 -39.38 6.52 6.78
N ARG A 217 -39.71 7.44 7.70
CA ARG A 217 -38.80 8.50 8.17
C ARG A 217 -37.60 7.93 8.91
N ALA A 218 -37.81 6.96 9.81
CA ALA A 218 -36.76 6.27 10.51
C ALA A 218 -35.84 5.51 9.54
N GLN A 219 -36.43 4.82 8.57
CA GLN A 219 -35.67 4.14 7.51
C GLN A 219 -34.85 5.12 6.67
N ARG A 220 -35.40 6.27 6.32
CA ARG A 220 -34.67 7.33 5.57
C ARG A 220 -33.54 7.95 6.38
N ALA A 221 -33.75 8.16 7.70
CA ALA A 221 -32.72 8.67 8.59
C ALA A 221 -31.54 7.70 8.76
N ALA A 222 -31.80 6.38 8.69
CA ALA A 222 -30.78 5.35 8.71
C ALA A 222 -29.99 5.25 7.38
N MET A 223 -30.55 5.73 6.29
CA MET A 223 -29.88 5.85 4.98
C MET A 223 -29.13 7.19 4.92
N LEU A 224 -27.91 7.23 5.45
CA LEU A 224 -27.05 8.39 5.30
C LEU A 224 -26.48 8.44 3.88
N ALA A 225 -26.56 9.62 3.24
CA ALA A 225 -25.91 9.84 1.95
C ALA A 225 -24.40 9.62 2.07
N PRO A 226 -23.73 9.07 1.04
CA PRO A 226 -22.28 9.05 1.00
C PRO A 226 -21.77 10.48 1.17
N LYS A 227 -20.86 10.70 2.11
CA LYS A 227 -20.22 12.01 2.28
C LYS A 227 -19.41 12.25 1.01
N GLY A 228 -19.68 13.37 0.33
CA GLY A 228 -19.07 13.69 -0.95
C GLY A 228 -17.54 13.71 -0.86
N THR A 229 -16.89 13.38 -1.96
CA THR A 229 -15.45 13.56 -2.18
C THR A 229 -15.09 15.03 -1.92
N ALA A 230 -14.15 15.25 -1.02
CA ALA A 230 -13.65 16.58 -0.70
C ALA A 230 -12.82 17.09 -1.88
N LYS A 231 -13.18 18.25 -2.43
CA LYS A 231 -12.32 18.98 -3.36
C LYS A 231 -11.49 19.98 -2.57
N LEU A 232 -10.26 19.63 -2.26
CA LEU A 232 -9.27 20.56 -1.72
C LEU A 232 -8.63 21.32 -2.88
N ALA A 233 -8.95 22.61 -3.03
CA ALA A 233 -8.18 23.48 -3.89
C ALA A 233 -6.94 23.96 -3.11
N ILE A 234 -5.76 23.53 -3.55
CA ILE A 234 -4.48 23.89 -2.93
C ILE A 234 -3.82 24.94 -3.81
N GLU A 235 -3.58 26.13 -3.27
CA GLU A 235 -2.78 27.17 -3.92
C GLU A 235 -1.31 27.05 -3.51
N ALA A 236 -0.41 27.16 -4.49
CA ALA A 236 1.03 27.11 -4.30
C ALA A 236 1.62 28.49 -4.00
N ASP A 237 2.78 28.45 -3.35
CA ASP A 237 3.68 29.57 -3.19
C ASP A 237 4.50 29.76 -4.48
N ASP A 238 4.48 30.96 -5.04
CA ASP A 238 5.00 31.32 -6.37
C ASP A 238 6.52 31.58 -6.37
N SER A 239 7.34 30.64 -5.86
CA SER A 239 8.80 30.78 -5.88
C SER A 239 9.41 30.23 -7.17
N LYS A 240 10.29 31.03 -7.81
CA LYS A 240 10.88 30.77 -9.15
C LYS A 240 12.04 29.78 -9.16
N THR A 241 12.40 29.15 -8.04
CA THR A 241 13.57 28.25 -7.96
C THR A 241 13.24 26.85 -8.45
N LYS A 242 13.93 26.35 -9.48
CA LYS A 242 13.67 25.03 -10.06
C LYS A 242 14.18 23.88 -9.20
N ALA A 243 15.39 23.99 -8.62
CA ALA A 243 15.95 22.97 -7.74
C ALA A 243 15.69 23.34 -6.28
N VAL A 244 15.14 22.40 -5.53
CA VAL A 244 14.72 22.58 -4.14
C VAL A 244 15.72 21.96 -3.17
N ILE A 245 16.24 20.77 -3.50
CA ILE A 245 17.27 20.03 -2.76
C ILE A 245 18.30 19.54 -3.76
N VAL A 246 19.59 19.73 -3.45
CA VAL A 246 20.71 19.21 -4.24
C VAL A 246 21.65 18.48 -3.28
N ALA A 247 21.80 17.19 -3.46
CA ALA A 247 22.72 16.33 -2.74
C ALA A 247 23.85 15.91 -3.69
N GLU A 248 25.11 16.11 -3.31
CA GLU A 248 26.29 15.80 -4.13
C GLU A 248 27.30 15.01 -3.30
N GLY A 249 27.62 13.80 -3.72
CA GLY A 249 28.59 12.91 -3.09
C GLY A 249 28.27 12.54 -1.65
N VAL A 250 27.01 12.52 -1.25
CA VAL A 250 26.57 12.36 0.15
C VAL A 250 26.91 10.98 0.68
N ALA A 251 27.63 10.93 1.79
CA ALA A 251 27.88 9.71 2.55
C ALA A 251 27.57 9.89 4.04
N LYS A 252 27.06 8.82 4.68
CA LYS A 252 26.76 8.78 6.11
C LYS A 252 27.10 7.43 6.70
N ARG A 253 27.82 7.47 7.83
CA ARG A 253 28.25 6.29 8.59
C ARG A 253 27.82 6.44 10.05
N PHE A 254 27.60 5.34 10.71
CA PHE A 254 27.35 5.30 12.16
C PHE A 254 28.27 4.28 12.80
N GLU A 255 28.71 4.56 13.99
CA GLU A 255 29.45 3.63 14.83
C GLU A 255 28.46 2.63 15.46
N THR A 256 28.71 1.33 15.29
CA THR A 256 27.93 0.29 15.97
C THR A 256 28.40 0.16 17.42
N PRO A 257 27.60 -0.41 18.34
CA PRO A 257 28.02 -0.65 19.73
C PRO A 257 29.31 -1.46 19.84
N ASP A 258 29.65 -2.26 18.83
CA ASP A 258 30.85 -3.08 18.74
C ASP A 258 32.07 -2.31 18.20
N GLY A 259 31.97 -1.00 17.94
CA GLY A 259 33.03 -0.15 17.43
C GLY A 259 33.29 -0.25 15.93
N GLU A 260 32.44 -0.98 15.17
CA GLU A 260 32.56 -1.05 13.73
C GLU A 260 31.82 0.12 13.06
N GLN A 261 32.38 0.65 11.96
CA GLN A 261 31.69 1.68 11.17
C GLN A 261 30.73 1.05 10.16
N ARG A 262 29.44 1.26 10.35
CA ARG A 262 28.40 0.87 9.41
C ARG A 262 28.09 2.03 8.46
N THR A 263 28.34 1.84 7.16
CA THR A 263 27.95 2.80 6.11
C THR A 263 26.46 2.64 5.81
N ILE A 264 25.71 3.71 5.99
CA ILE A 264 24.26 3.75 5.72
C ILE A 264 23.97 4.32 4.33
N ILE A 265 24.76 5.33 3.91
CA ILE A 265 24.64 5.94 2.57
C ILE A 265 26.06 6.14 2.05
N ARG A 266 26.26 5.82 0.77
CA ARG A 266 27.56 5.90 0.10
C ARG A 266 27.42 6.69 -1.19
N ASN A 267 28.20 7.76 -1.32
CA ASN A 267 28.34 8.54 -2.55
C ASN A 267 27.03 8.76 -3.32
N PHE A 268 26.05 9.37 -2.65
CA PHE A 268 24.72 9.57 -3.17
C PHE A 268 24.55 10.95 -3.78
N ASP A 269 24.07 10.98 -5.03
CA ASP A 269 23.75 12.19 -5.76
C ASP A 269 22.26 12.25 -6.08
N LEU A 270 21.64 13.40 -5.79
CA LEU A 270 20.22 13.63 -6.10
C LEU A 270 19.95 15.12 -6.34
N ARG A 271 19.15 15.40 -7.34
CA ARG A 271 18.64 16.74 -7.59
C ARG A 271 17.11 16.72 -7.61
N VAL A 272 16.51 17.28 -6.57
CA VAL A 272 15.06 17.38 -6.40
C VAL A 272 14.57 18.70 -6.97
N GLN A 273 13.56 18.64 -7.80
CA GLN A 273 12.92 19.82 -8.38
C GLN A 273 11.60 20.14 -7.67
N ARG A 274 11.13 21.36 -7.84
CA ARG A 274 9.81 21.74 -7.33
C ARG A 274 8.72 20.90 -8.00
N GLY A 275 7.82 20.35 -7.20
CA GLY A 275 6.73 19.50 -7.67
C GLY A 275 7.09 18.02 -7.77
N ASP A 276 8.34 17.64 -7.49
CA ASP A 276 8.70 16.22 -7.44
C ASP A 276 7.98 15.53 -6.27
N ARG A 277 7.53 14.31 -6.53
CA ARG A 277 6.95 13.41 -5.53
C ARG A 277 7.84 12.20 -5.39
N ILE A 278 8.57 12.12 -4.28
CA ILE A 278 9.64 11.16 -4.07
C ILE A 278 9.25 10.19 -2.98
N GLY A 279 9.20 8.90 -3.33
CA GLY A 279 9.05 7.79 -2.38
C GLY A 279 10.39 7.27 -1.92
N ILE A 280 10.53 6.99 -0.62
CA ILE A 280 11.70 6.36 -0.02
C ILE A 280 11.29 4.99 0.50
N VAL A 281 11.89 3.95 -0.05
CA VAL A 281 11.55 2.55 0.25
C VAL A 281 12.78 1.75 0.67
N GLY A 282 12.56 0.70 1.46
CA GLY A 282 13.64 -0.19 1.91
C GLY A 282 13.28 -0.94 3.18
N ALA A 283 14.11 -1.91 3.56
CA ALA A 283 13.94 -2.68 4.79
C ALA A 283 14.04 -1.80 6.04
N ASN A 284 13.54 -2.28 7.17
CA ASN A 284 13.74 -1.60 8.45
C ASN A 284 15.24 -1.59 8.79
N GLY A 285 15.73 -0.43 9.24
CA GLY A 285 17.16 -0.23 9.50
C GLY A 285 18.04 -0.04 8.26
N ALA A 286 17.46 0.05 7.04
CA ALA A 286 18.21 0.32 5.80
C ALA A 286 18.69 1.78 5.67
N GLY A 287 18.18 2.69 6.52
CA GLY A 287 18.60 4.10 6.52
C GLY A 287 17.57 5.07 5.92
N LYS A 288 16.30 4.69 5.78
CA LYS A 288 15.23 5.55 5.22
C LYS A 288 15.11 6.88 5.95
N THR A 289 14.96 6.84 7.29
CA THR A 289 14.86 8.04 8.13
C THR A 289 16.16 8.85 8.12
N THR A 290 17.32 8.18 8.01
CA THR A 290 18.63 8.86 7.88
C THR A 290 18.70 9.63 6.56
N LEU A 291 18.31 9.01 5.43
CA LEU A 291 18.25 9.66 4.14
C LEU A 291 17.29 10.84 4.17
N LEU A 292 16.12 10.67 4.77
CA LEU A 292 15.13 11.74 4.92
C LEU A 292 15.72 12.94 5.68
N LYS A 293 16.34 12.70 6.84
CA LYS A 293 16.98 13.76 7.65
C LYS A 293 18.14 14.46 6.96
N LEU A 294 18.91 13.76 6.14
CA LEU A 294 19.94 14.37 5.30
C LEU A 294 19.34 15.28 4.22
N LEU A 295 18.28 14.80 3.54
CA LEU A 295 17.60 15.58 2.50
C LEU A 295 16.83 16.79 3.04
N THR A 296 16.38 16.75 4.30
CA THR A 296 15.70 17.87 4.97
C THR A 296 16.66 18.82 5.68
N GLY A 297 17.95 18.47 5.76
CA GLY A 297 18.96 19.27 6.46
C GLY A 297 18.92 19.15 7.98
N GLU A 298 18.17 18.19 8.53
CA GLU A 298 18.13 17.90 9.98
C GLU A 298 19.38 17.14 10.45
N MET A 299 20.13 16.55 9.51
CA MET A 299 21.35 15.83 9.75
C MET A 299 22.41 16.23 8.74
N GLU A 300 23.65 16.46 9.19
CA GLU A 300 24.77 16.74 8.32
C GLU A 300 25.37 15.43 7.77
N PRO A 301 25.76 15.38 6.48
CA PRO A 301 26.50 14.26 5.92
C PRO A 301 27.94 14.23 6.46
N ASP A 302 28.57 13.05 6.47
CA ASP A 302 29.99 12.91 6.84
C ASP A 302 30.90 13.28 5.66
N GLU A 303 30.43 13.03 4.41
CA GLU A 303 31.09 13.42 3.17
C GLU A 303 30.04 13.97 2.20
N GLY A 304 30.46 14.85 1.29
CA GLY A 304 29.57 15.49 0.34
C GLY A 304 28.83 16.70 0.90
N THR A 305 27.81 17.14 0.17
CA THR A 305 27.03 18.34 0.56
C THR A 305 25.55 18.15 0.23
N VAL A 306 24.70 18.69 1.11
CA VAL A 306 23.25 18.84 0.84
C VAL A 306 22.93 20.32 0.85
N THR A 307 22.47 20.85 -0.26
CA THR A 307 22.09 22.25 -0.41
C THR A 307 20.58 22.37 -0.52
N LEU A 308 19.98 23.11 0.39
CA LEU A 308 18.55 23.41 0.40
C LEU A 308 18.30 24.81 -0.16
N SER A 309 17.22 24.96 -0.93
CA SER A 309 16.79 26.29 -1.38
C SER A 309 16.45 27.19 -0.19
N LYS A 310 16.90 28.45 -0.21
CA LYS A 310 16.61 29.43 0.85
C LYS A 310 15.10 29.75 0.99
N THR A 311 14.32 29.43 -0.02
CA THR A 311 12.86 29.62 -0.04
C THR A 311 12.11 28.38 0.44
N LEU A 312 12.83 27.34 0.87
CA LEU A 312 12.21 26.09 1.30
C LEU A 312 11.55 26.29 2.66
N ASN A 313 10.24 26.05 2.72
CA ASN A 313 9.45 26.03 3.94
C ASN A 313 8.83 24.62 4.05
N GLY A 314 9.41 23.80 4.91
CA GLY A 314 9.02 22.41 5.10
C GLY A 314 7.99 22.25 6.21
N VAL A 315 7.03 21.36 5.99
CA VAL A 315 6.17 20.80 7.02
C VAL A 315 6.46 19.30 7.10
N MET A 316 6.86 18.83 8.26
CA MET A 316 7.06 17.42 8.54
C MET A 316 5.83 16.85 9.23
N ILE A 317 5.25 15.82 8.67
CA ILE A 317 4.17 15.05 9.29
C ILE A 317 4.79 13.72 9.74
N ASP A 318 5.12 13.66 11.02
CA ASP A 318 5.59 12.46 11.70
C ASP A 318 4.41 11.79 12.42
N GLN A 319 4.51 10.49 12.65
CA GLN A 319 3.51 9.66 13.37
C GLN A 319 3.22 10.09 14.81
N GLN A 320 3.92 11.10 15.35
CA GLN A 320 3.78 11.48 16.76
C GLN A 320 2.42 12.12 17.04
N ARG A 321 1.41 11.28 17.28
CA ARG A 321 0.13 11.67 17.90
C ARG A 321 0.31 12.42 19.21
N ALA A 322 1.48 12.32 19.84
CA ALA A 322 1.91 13.09 21.00
C ALA A 322 1.84 14.61 20.80
N LEU A 323 1.79 15.09 19.55
CA LEU A 323 1.60 16.51 19.23
C LEU A 323 0.17 17.01 19.47
N LEU A 324 -0.79 16.11 19.69
CA LEU A 324 -2.17 16.46 19.98
C LEU A 324 -2.43 16.33 21.49
N SER A 325 -2.65 17.45 22.17
CA SER A 325 -3.02 17.45 23.61
C SER A 325 -4.42 16.84 23.79
N PRO A 326 -4.60 15.75 24.57
CA PRO A 326 -5.88 15.07 24.72
C PRO A 326 -7.01 15.94 25.29
N ASP A 327 -6.62 16.94 26.10
CA ASP A 327 -7.57 17.84 26.78
C ASP A 327 -8.10 18.97 25.91
N LYS A 328 -7.44 19.28 24.79
CA LYS A 328 -7.89 20.30 23.83
C LYS A 328 -9.08 19.80 23.02
N THR A 329 -9.96 20.70 22.62
CA THR A 329 -11.00 20.40 21.64
C THR A 329 -10.44 20.44 20.22
N VAL A 330 -11.11 19.78 19.27
CA VAL A 330 -10.77 19.80 17.85
C VAL A 330 -10.65 21.25 17.33
N ARG A 331 -11.60 22.12 17.73
CA ARG A 331 -11.58 23.55 17.43
C ARG A 331 -10.31 24.24 17.96
N GLN A 332 -9.94 23.98 19.20
CA GLN A 332 -8.74 24.57 19.80
C GLN A 332 -7.42 24.13 19.14
N VAL A 333 -7.39 22.93 18.59
CA VAL A 333 -6.22 22.44 17.87
C VAL A 333 -6.04 23.17 16.53
N LEU A 334 -7.14 23.52 15.85
CA LEU A 334 -7.09 24.12 14.51
C LEU A 334 -7.13 25.64 14.52
N ALA A 335 -7.85 26.27 15.46
CA ALA A 335 -8.16 27.70 15.43
C ALA A 335 -7.94 28.41 16.78
N GLU A 336 -7.18 27.82 17.71
CA GLU A 336 -6.85 28.39 19.03
C GLU A 336 -8.05 29.03 19.77
N GLY A 337 -9.25 28.46 19.58
CA GLY A 337 -10.48 28.88 20.24
C GLY A 337 -11.42 29.78 19.41
N GLY A 338 -11.05 30.09 18.16
CA GLY A 338 -11.93 30.79 17.22
C GLY A 338 -12.73 29.84 16.31
N ASP A 339 -13.59 30.41 15.48
CA ASP A 339 -14.37 29.67 14.47
C ASP A 339 -13.69 29.64 13.08
N TRP A 340 -12.57 30.33 12.96
CA TRP A 340 -11.88 30.54 11.70
C TRP A 340 -10.45 30.07 11.78
N ILE A 341 -10.04 29.27 10.80
CA ILE A 341 -8.68 28.81 10.61
C ILE A 341 -8.08 29.51 9.38
N ASP A 342 -6.80 29.85 9.47
CA ASP A 342 -6.04 30.28 8.30
C ASP A 342 -5.49 29.04 7.59
N VAL A 343 -6.01 28.76 6.40
CA VAL A 343 -5.59 27.67 5.55
C VAL A 343 -4.77 28.26 4.40
N ARG A 344 -3.46 28.22 4.52
CA ARG A 344 -2.52 28.70 3.49
C ARG A 344 -2.80 30.16 3.06
N GLY A 345 -3.05 31.03 4.02
CA GLY A 345 -3.35 32.44 3.78
C GLY A 345 -4.81 32.74 3.43
N LYS A 346 -5.69 31.73 3.40
CA LYS A 346 -7.15 31.92 3.22
C LYS A 346 -7.90 31.57 4.49
N ARG A 347 -8.74 32.48 4.96
CA ARG A 347 -9.62 32.24 6.10
C ARG A 347 -10.76 31.31 5.72
N LYS A 348 -10.85 30.14 6.39
CA LYS A 348 -11.95 29.18 6.27
C LYS A 348 -12.64 28.99 7.63
N HIS A 349 -13.93 28.70 7.62
CA HIS A 349 -14.64 28.33 8.85
C HIS A 349 -14.23 26.91 9.24
N VAL A 350 -13.90 26.67 10.53
CA VAL A 350 -13.37 25.38 11.05
C VAL A 350 -14.25 24.19 10.67
N GLN A 351 -15.58 24.32 10.81
CA GLN A 351 -16.49 23.24 10.42
C GLN A 351 -16.46 22.93 8.93
N GLY A 352 -16.34 23.94 8.08
CA GLY A 352 -16.21 23.76 6.62
C GLY A 352 -14.92 23.05 6.27
N TYR A 353 -13.81 23.46 6.90
CA TYR A 353 -12.50 22.86 6.70
C TYR A 353 -12.44 21.41 7.20
N LEU A 354 -12.97 21.13 8.39
CA LEU A 354 -13.03 19.77 8.93
C LEU A 354 -13.85 18.80 8.07
N LYS A 355 -14.89 19.31 7.39
CA LYS A 355 -15.68 18.53 6.43
C LYS A 355 -14.82 18.02 5.26
N GLU A 356 -13.82 18.82 4.83
CA GLU A 356 -12.85 18.41 3.80
C GLU A 356 -12.00 17.21 4.25
N PHE A 357 -11.82 17.04 5.57
CA PHE A 357 -11.13 15.91 6.18
C PHE A 357 -12.08 14.83 6.73
N LEU A 358 -13.30 14.75 6.21
CA LEU A 358 -14.30 13.72 6.55
C LEU A 358 -14.70 13.71 8.03
N PHE A 359 -14.58 14.83 8.73
CA PHE A 359 -15.05 14.97 10.10
C PHE A 359 -16.57 15.17 10.16
N ASP A 360 -17.18 14.58 11.17
CA ASP A 360 -18.56 14.94 11.54
C ASP A 360 -18.58 16.36 12.14
N PRO A 361 -19.43 17.26 11.65
CA PRO A 361 -19.57 18.62 12.22
C PRO A 361 -19.87 18.64 13.73
N GLY A 362 -20.48 17.56 14.28
CA GLY A 362 -20.75 17.43 15.70
C GLY A 362 -19.50 17.21 16.57
N LEU A 363 -18.37 16.82 15.97
CA LEU A 363 -17.12 16.55 16.70
C LEU A 363 -16.23 17.79 16.88
N VAL A 364 -16.62 18.95 16.37
CA VAL A 364 -15.79 20.17 16.43
C VAL A 364 -15.44 20.60 17.86
N ASP A 365 -16.34 20.38 18.80
CA ASP A 365 -16.16 20.70 20.22
C ASP A 365 -15.81 19.48 21.08
N ALA A 366 -15.62 18.30 20.47
CA ALA A 366 -15.17 17.11 21.14
C ALA A 366 -13.71 17.23 21.59
N LYS A 367 -13.36 16.65 22.73
CA LYS A 367 -11.96 16.55 23.18
C LYS A 367 -11.19 15.56 22.31
N VAL A 368 -9.95 15.90 21.99
CA VAL A 368 -9.06 15.04 21.18
C VAL A 368 -8.90 13.66 21.79
N GLY A 369 -8.83 13.55 23.11
CA GLY A 369 -8.73 12.26 23.81
C GLY A 369 -9.95 11.33 23.66
N THR A 370 -11.10 11.85 23.20
CA THR A 370 -12.31 11.05 22.93
C THR A 370 -12.42 10.59 21.47
N LEU A 371 -11.53 11.07 20.60
CA LEU A 371 -11.49 10.70 19.20
C LEU A 371 -10.87 9.32 19.00
N SER A 372 -11.36 8.58 18.02
CA SER A 372 -10.70 7.35 17.55
C SER A 372 -9.33 7.67 16.96
N GLY A 373 -8.44 6.67 16.92
CA GLY A 373 -7.09 6.83 16.33
C GLY A 373 -7.12 7.38 14.91
N GLY A 374 -8.05 6.93 14.06
CA GLY A 374 -8.23 7.45 12.70
C GLY A 374 -8.70 8.91 12.65
N GLU A 375 -9.57 9.33 13.58
CA GLU A 375 -9.98 10.74 13.71
C GLU A 375 -8.85 11.62 14.20
N GLN A 376 -8.04 11.14 15.15
CA GLN A 376 -6.84 11.87 15.58
C GLN A 376 -5.84 12.06 14.43
N SER A 377 -5.61 11.02 13.64
CA SER A 377 -4.74 11.10 12.46
C SER A 377 -5.28 12.09 11.42
N ARG A 378 -6.59 12.08 11.13
CA ARG A 378 -7.22 13.08 10.23
C ARG A 378 -7.13 14.50 10.77
N LEU A 379 -7.25 14.69 12.10
CA LEU A 379 -7.07 15.99 12.72
C LEU A 379 -5.65 16.50 12.60
N LEU A 380 -4.65 15.62 12.80
CA LEU A 380 -3.24 15.95 12.61
C LEU A 380 -2.97 16.36 11.16
N LEU A 381 -3.46 15.58 10.20
CA LEU A 381 -3.38 15.93 8.78
C LEU A 381 -4.04 17.30 8.50
N ALA A 382 -5.25 17.54 8.98
CA ALA A 382 -5.94 18.81 8.80
C ALA A 382 -5.13 19.99 9.36
N ARG A 383 -4.51 19.83 10.54
CA ARG A 383 -3.67 20.85 11.14
C ARG A 383 -2.43 21.15 10.30
N GLU A 384 -1.71 20.13 9.88
CA GLU A 384 -0.45 20.30 9.16
C GLU A 384 -0.69 20.81 7.72
N PHE A 385 -1.74 20.35 7.06
CA PHE A 385 -2.10 20.84 5.72
C PHE A 385 -2.66 22.27 5.70
N ALA A 386 -3.08 22.81 6.85
CA ALA A 386 -3.44 24.23 6.94
C ALA A 386 -2.23 25.17 6.83
N ARG A 387 -1.03 24.69 7.14
CA ARG A 387 0.20 25.48 7.16
C ARG A 387 0.69 25.78 5.74
N ILE A 388 1.25 26.97 5.55
CA ILE A 388 1.90 27.35 4.29
C ILE A 388 3.23 26.58 4.18
N SER A 389 3.35 25.74 3.17
CA SER A 389 4.57 24.98 2.91
C SER A 389 4.77 24.76 1.41
N ASN A 390 6.02 24.60 1.00
CA ASN A 390 6.42 24.20 -0.35
C ASN A 390 7.23 22.90 -0.38
N LEU A 391 7.49 22.32 0.80
CA LEU A 391 8.02 20.97 1.00
C LEU A 391 7.13 20.25 2.02
N LEU A 392 6.64 19.09 1.66
CA LEU A 392 5.88 18.18 2.52
C LEU A 392 6.69 16.92 2.75
N VAL A 393 6.93 16.60 4.00
CA VAL A 393 7.67 15.41 4.42
C VAL A 393 6.73 14.51 5.19
N LEU A 394 6.54 13.29 4.71
CA LEU A 394 5.64 12.29 5.27
C LEU A 394 6.45 11.05 5.67
N ASP A 395 6.57 10.77 6.96
CA ASP A 395 7.24 9.57 7.48
C ASP A 395 6.19 8.57 7.95
N GLU A 396 6.03 7.46 7.21
CA GLU A 396 5.03 6.40 7.40
C GLU A 396 3.59 6.93 7.60
N PRO A 397 3.08 7.81 6.72
CA PRO A 397 1.79 8.45 6.93
C PRO A 397 0.60 7.49 6.80
N THR A 398 0.83 6.32 6.24
CA THR A 398 -0.20 5.30 5.96
C THR A 398 -0.55 4.44 7.17
N ASN A 399 0.32 4.41 8.19
CA ASN A 399 0.07 3.64 9.39
C ASN A 399 -1.19 4.15 10.13
N ASP A 400 -2.02 3.22 10.58
CA ASP A 400 -3.25 3.49 11.34
C ASP A 400 -4.33 4.32 10.61
N LEU A 401 -4.16 4.60 9.30
CA LEU A 401 -5.18 5.25 8.48
C LEU A 401 -6.13 4.21 7.89
N ASP A 402 -7.43 4.51 7.89
CA ASP A 402 -8.39 3.71 7.14
C ASP A 402 -8.35 4.05 5.63
N LEU A 403 -8.90 3.16 4.81
CA LEU A 403 -8.88 3.29 3.36
C LEU A 403 -9.45 4.64 2.87
N GLU A 404 -10.51 5.16 3.52
CA GLU A 404 -11.10 6.45 3.16
C GLU A 404 -10.14 7.62 3.46
N THR A 405 -9.40 7.54 4.57
CA THR A 405 -8.38 8.54 4.93
C THR A 405 -7.15 8.43 4.02
N LEU A 406 -6.77 7.22 3.61
CA LEU A 406 -5.71 7.01 2.63
C LEU A 406 -6.08 7.60 1.27
N ASP A 407 -7.30 7.38 0.79
CA ASP A 407 -7.78 7.96 -0.46
C ASP A 407 -7.79 9.50 -0.38
N LEU A 408 -8.25 10.08 0.75
CA LEU A 408 -8.18 11.52 1.00
C LEU A 408 -6.72 12.03 0.98
N LEU A 409 -5.79 11.35 1.63
CA LEU A 409 -4.37 11.72 1.65
C LEU A 409 -3.78 11.70 0.24
N GLN A 410 -4.13 10.69 -0.58
CA GLN A 410 -3.72 10.60 -1.98
C GLN A 410 -4.24 11.80 -2.80
N GLU A 411 -5.52 12.18 -2.63
CA GLU A 411 -6.10 13.36 -3.30
C GLU A 411 -5.38 14.65 -2.89
N VAL A 412 -5.12 14.82 -1.59
CA VAL A 412 -4.41 16.00 -1.07
C VAL A 412 -2.98 16.10 -1.61
N ILE A 413 -2.25 14.98 -1.68
CA ILE A 413 -0.90 14.93 -2.26
C ILE A 413 -0.96 15.18 -3.78
N ALA A 414 -1.97 14.66 -4.48
CA ALA A 414 -2.13 14.87 -5.91
C ALA A 414 -2.33 16.35 -6.26
N ASP A 415 -3.09 17.08 -5.43
CA ASP A 415 -3.36 18.51 -5.60
C ASP A 415 -2.26 19.42 -5.02
N TYR A 416 -1.26 18.85 -4.33
CA TYR A 416 -0.20 19.65 -3.71
C TYR A 416 0.83 20.09 -4.76
N GLU A 417 1.01 21.39 -4.97
CA GLU A 417 1.92 21.96 -5.96
C GLU A 417 3.39 22.05 -5.49
N GLY A 418 3.66 21.80 -4.20
CA GLY A 418 5.02 21.74 -3.65
C GLY A 418 5.68 20.38 -3.89
N THR A 419 6.90 20.24 -3.37
CA THR A 419 7.67 18.99 -3.38
C THR A 419 7.23 18.09 -2.24
N VAL A 420 7.15 16.78 -2.48
CA VAL A 420 6.74 15.79 -1.46
C VAL A 420 7.81 14.72 -1.31
N LEU A 421 8.22 14.46 -0.08
CA LEU A 421 9.07 13.33 0.30
C LEU A 421 8.23 12.37 1.16
N ILE A 422 8.13 11.11 0.76
CA ILE A 422 7.30 10.10 1.41
C ILE A 422 8.13 8.88 1.77
N VAL A 423 8.17 8.53 3.04
CA VAL A 423 8.61 7.20 3.49
C VAL A 423 7.37 6.37 3.73
N SER A 424 7.21 5.24 3.06
CA SER A 424 6.09 4.33 3.30
C SER A 424 6.41 2.89 2.91
N HIS A 425 5.73 1.97 3.56
CA HIS A 425 5.69 0.54 3.23
C HIS A 425 4.44 0.15 2.44
N ASP A 426 3.50 1.07 2.23
CA ASP A 426 2.30 0.85 1.43
C ASP A 426 2.61 1.02 -0.07
N ARG A 427 2.58 -0.10 -0.79
CA ARG A 427 2.93 -0.21 -2.21
C ARG A 427 1.94 0.53 -3.10
N ASP A 428 0.64 0.32 -2.87
CA ASP A 428 -0.43 0.95 -3.66
C ASP A 428 -0.43 2.48 -3.47
N PHE A 429 -0.21 2.93 -2.24
CA PHE A 429 -0.08 4.35 -1.93
C PHE A 429 1.10 4.99 -2.66
N LEU A 430 2.28 4.35 -2.66
CA LEU A 430 3.45 4.83 -3.38
C LEU A 430 3.22 4.83 -4.90
N ASP A 431 2.67 3.75 -5.47
CA ASP A 431 2.42 3.66 -6.91
C ASP A 431 1.46 4.74 -7.42
N ARG A 432 0.52 5.20 -6.57
CA ARG A 432 -0.44 6.25 -6.93
C ARG A 432 0.05 7.68 -6.67
N THR A 433 1.03 7.86 -5.78
CA THR A 433 1.41 9.20 -5.31
C THR A 433 2.77 9.67 -5.78
N VAL A 434 3.74 8.77 -6.01
CA VAL A 434 5.12 9.18 -6.29
C VAL A 434 5.48 9.10 -7.78
N THR A 435 6.40 9.97 -8.19
CA THR A 435 6.95 10.01 -9.56
C THR A 435 8.38 9.50 -9.61
N LEU A 436 9.05 9.42 -8.47
CA LEU A 436 10.42 8.96 -8.31
C LEU A 436 10.52 8.11 -7.03
N THR A 437 11.20 6.99 -7.09
CA THR A 437 11.43 6.11 -5.93
C THR A 437 12.92 6.00 -5.63
N LEU A 438 13.28 6.24 -4.36
CA LEU A 438 14.61 6.01 -3.79
C LEU A 438 14.59 4.71 -3.00
N GLY A 439 15.29 3.70 -3.49
CA GLY A 439 15.31 2.38 -2.87
C GLY A 439 16.61 2.13 -2.11
N LEU A 440 16.50 1.72 -0.85
CA LEU A 440 17.62 1.35 0.01
C LEU A 440 17.57 -0.16 0.29
N ASP A 441 18.65 -0.85 -0.04
CA ASP A 441 18.79 -2.30 0.21
C ASP A 441 19.64 -2.63 1.47
N GLY A 442 20.17 -1.59 2.14
CA GLY A 442 21.04 -1.72 3.31
C GLY A 442 22.52 -1.94 2.98
N SER A 443 22.90 -1.95 1.70
CA SER A 443 24.32 -2.02 1.26
C SER A 443 25.05 -0.68 1.36
N GLY A 444 24.29 0.40 1.56
CA GLY A 444 24.76 1.78 1.51
C GLY A 444 24.51 2.45 0.16
N ASP A 445 24.13 1.70 -0.86
CA ASP A 445 23.76 2.24 -2.16
C ASP A 445 22.27 2.63 -2.18
N VAL A 446 21.95 3.75 -2.83
CA VAL A 446 20.57 4.22 -2.99
C VAL A 446 20.19 4.14 -4.47
N ASP A 447 19.21 3.30 -4.78
CA ASP A 447 18.68 3.18 -6.13
C ASP A 447 17.71 4.32 -6.44
N VAL A 448 17.96 5.06 -7.50
CA VAL A 448 17.04 6.09 -8.02
C VAL A 448 16.28 5.50 -9.21
N VAL A 449 14.95 5.43 -9.11
CA VAL A 449 14.08 4.84 -10.12
C VAL A 449 12.93 5.80 -10.44
N ALA A 450 12.76 6.15 -11.71
CA ALA A 450 11.59 6.89 -12.16
C ALA A 450 10.36 5.96 -12.10
N GLY A 451 9.29 6.42 -11.44
CA GLY A 451 8.07 5.67 -11.22
C GLY A 451 7.82 5.30 -9.76
N GLY A 452 6.82 4.47 -9.53
CA GLY A 452 6.37 4.02 -8.22
C GLY A 452 7.15 2.82 -7.67
N TYR A 453 6.55 2.19 -6.65
CA TYR A 453 7.12 1.00 -6.02
C TYR A 453 7.27 -0.18 -7.00
N ALA A 454 6.26 -0.42 -7.84
CA ALA A 454 6.27 -1.53 -8.80
C ALA A 454 7.43 -1.44 -9.81
N ASP A 455 7.85 -0.23 -10.20
CA ASP A 455 8.98 -0.03 -11.11
C ASP A 455 10.32 -0.29 -10.41
N TRP A 456 10.45 0.14 -9.16
CA TRP A 456 11.62 -0.18 -8.34
C TRP A 456 11.73 -1.70 -8.07
N GLU A 457 10.62 -2.38 -7.76
CA GLU A 457 10.60 -3.82 -7.51
C GLU A 457 11.06 -4.63 -8.73
N LYS A 458 10.60 -4.26 -9.93
CA LYS A 458 11.06 -4.87 -11.20
C LYS A 458 12.58 -4.75 -11.37
N LYS A 459 13.12 -3.55 -11.14
CA LYS A 459 14.57 -3.30 -11.26
C LYS A 459 15.39 -4.10 -10.24
N ARG A 460 14.88 -4.20 -9.01
CA ARG A 460 15.51 -5.00 -7.93
C ARG A 460 15.53 -6.49 -8.27
N LYS A 461 14.44 -7.06 -8.79
CA LYS A 461 14.37 -8.47 -9.20
C LYS A 461 15.38 -8.81 -10.29
N VAL A 462 15.53 -7.95 -11.29
CA VAL A 462 16.51 -8.11 -12.35
C VAL A 462 17.96 -8.11 -11.80
N ARG A 463 18.26 -7.25 -10.81
CA ARG A 463 19.58 -7.22 -10.16
C ARG A 463 19.85 -8.50 -9.34
N THR A 464 18.88 -8.98 -8.58
CA THR A 464 19.03 -10.20 -7.74
C THR A 464 19.24 -11.41 -8.62
N ASP A 465 18.55 -11.53 -9.74
CA ASP A 465 18.74 -12.64 -10.69
C ASP A 465 20.13 -12.60 -11.34
N ASN A 466 20.63 -11.42 -11.67
CA ASN A 466 21.96 -11.24 -12.22
C ASN A 466 23.07 -11.54 -11.18
N THR A 467 22.88 -11.12 -9.92
CA THR A 467 23.82 -11.43 -8.82
C THR A 467 23.77 -12.92 -8.42
N ALA A 468 22.63 -13.55 -8.45
CA ALA A 468 22.50 -14.99 -8.22
C ALA A 468 23.16 -15.82 -9.35
N ARG A 469 23.06 -15.34 -10.59
CA ARG A 469 23.79 -15.93 -11.73
C ARG A 469 25.30 -15.71 -11.63
N SER A 470 25.77 -14.55 -11.16
CA SER A 470 27.19 -14.28 -10.96
C SER A 470 27.78 -15.05 -9.76
N LYS A 471 27.03 -15.20 -8.65
CA LYS A 471 27.47 -16.01 -7.48
C LYS A 471 27.47 -17.51 -7.77
N LYS A 472 26.60 -18.04 -8.66
CA LYS A 472 26.70 -19.41 -9.17
C LYS A 472 27.91 -19.63 -10.09
N LYS A 473 28.49 -18.54 -10.64
CA LYS A 473 29.76 -18.58 -11.39
C LYS A 473 31.01 -18.45 -10.51
N SER A 474 30.90 -18.13 -9.22
CA SER A 474 32.02 -17.92 -8.30
C SER A 474 32.19 -18.99 -7.22
N ALA A 475 31.54 -20.15 -7.33
CA ALA A 475 32.01 -21.37 -6.64
C ALA A 475 33.35 -21.81 -7.26
N PRO A 476 34.42 -22.14 -6.46
CA PRO A 476 35.65 -22.61 -7.04
C PRO A 476 35.33 -23.81 -7.91
N PRO A 477 35.79 -23.84 -9.18
CA PRO A 477 35.51 -24.95 -10.07
C PRO A 477 36.19 -26.20 -9.50
N PRO A 478 35.56 -27.38 -9.61
CA PRO A 478 36.29 -28.64 -9.48
C PRO A 478 37.46 -28.61 -10.49
N PRO A 479 38.61 -29.29 -10.19
CA PRO A 479 39.77 -29.25 -11.07
C PRO A 479 39.32 -29.59 -12.50
N PRO A 480 39.81 -28.84 -13.51
CA PRO A 480 39.29 -28.92 -14.85
C PRO A 480 39.54 -30.32 -15.43
N PRO A 481 38.54 -30.95 -16.07
CA PRO A 481 38.83 -32.01 -17.02
C PRO A 481 39.73 -31.41 -18.14
N PRO A 482 40.62 -32.19 -18.76
CA PRO A 482 41.52 -31.69 -19.78
C PRO A 482 40.72 -30.99 -20.90
N PRO A 483 41.25 -29.90 -21.48
CA PRO A 483 40.51 -29.10 -22.46
C PRO A 483 40.13 -29.98 -23.66
N PRO A 484 38.87 -29.90 -24.12
CA PRO A 484 38.53 -30.46 -25.43
C PRO A 484 39.27 -29.67 -26.51
N PRO A 485 39.69 -30.32 -27.60
CA PRO A 485 40.40 -29.65 -28.67
C PRO A 485 39.52 -28.53 -29.26
N PRO A 486 40.11 -27.38 -29.64
CA PRO A 486 39.37 -26.25 -30.24
C PRO A 486 38.75 -26.70 -31.57
N GLY A 487 37.48 -26.34 -31.78
CA GLY A 487 36.90 -26.36 -33.12
C GLY A 487 35.86 -27.42 -33.45
N LYS A 488 35.02 -27.88 -32.51
CA LYS A 488 33.80 -28.63 -32.92
C LYS A 488 32.59 -28.14 -32.18
N LEU A 489 31.70 -27.45 -32.93
CA LEU A 489 30.31 -27.21 -32.52
C LEU A 489 29.63 -28.52 -32.11
N SER A 490 28.71 -28.48 -31.14
CA SER A 490 27.87 -29.64 -30.86
C SER A 490 27.10 -30.01 -32.13
N TYR A 491 26.75 -31.29 -32.29
CA TYR A 491 25.96 -31.75 -33.46
C TYR A 491 24.67 -30.94 -33.67
N LYS A 492 24.07 -30.45 -32.58
CA LYS A 492 22.87 -29.60 -32.60
C LYS A 492 23.21 -28.20 -33.10
N ASP A 493 24.28 -27.60 -32.61
CA ASP A 493 24.71 -26.25 -33.01
C ASP A 493 25.19 -26.22 -34.46
N GLN A 494 25.85 -27.30 -34.94
CA GLN A 494 26.26 -27.40 -36.33
C GLN A 494 25.07 -27.50 -37.28
N ARG A 495 24.05 -28.27 -36.88
CA ARG A 495 22.79 -28.37 -37.63
C ARG A 495 22.03 -27.05 -37.63
N ASP A 496 21.96 -26.34 -36.49
CA ASP A 496 21.34 -25.01 -36.40
C ASP A 496 22.09 -24.03 -37.29
N TYR A 497 23.42 -24.00 -37.27
CA TYR A 497 24.24 -23.14 -38.11
C TYR A 497 23.98 -23.32 -39.61
N GLU A 498 23.79 -24.57 -40.07
CA GLU A 498 23.50 -24.91 -41.47
C GLU A 498 22.06 -24.56 -41.88
N LEU A 499 21.05 -24.68 -40.97
CA LEU A 499 19.64 -24.51 -41.30
C LEU A 499 19.10 -23.09 -41.06
N LEU A 500 19.72 -22.31 -40.17
CA LEU A 500 19.25 -20.97 -39.84
C LEU A 500 19.25 -20.00 -41.02
N PRO A 501 20.27 -19.99 -41.95
CA PRO A 501 20.24 -19.11 -43.11
C PRO A 501 19.03 -19.34 -44.01
N ASP A 502 18.67 -20.61 -44.26
CA ASP A 502 17.50 -20.94 -45.06
C ASP A 502 16.21 -20.52 -44.39
N ARG A 503 16.12 -20.66 -43.06
CA ARG A 503 14.99 -20.21 -42.27
C ARG A 503 14.84 -18.70 -42.27
N ILE A 504 15.93 -17.95 -42.17
CA ILE A 504 15.94 -16.48 -42.27
C ILE A 504 15.43 -16.04 -43.65
N ALA A 505 15.91 -16.68 -44.73
CA ALA A 505 15.45 -16.38 -46.08
C ALA A 505 13.95 -16.69 -46.30
N GLU A 506 13.44 -17.75 -45.69
CA GLU A 506 12.00 -18.06 -45.73
C GLU A 506 11.16 -16.99 -45.00
N LEU A 507 11.61 -16.54 -43.81
CA LEU A 507 10.95 -15.51 -43.03
C LEU A 507 10.97 -14.16 -43.77
N GLU A 508 12.05 -13.80 -44.44
CA GLU A 508 12.12 -12.60 -45.29
C GLU A 508 11.11 -12.66 -46.44
N LYS A 509 11.01 -13.80 -47.11
CA LYS A 509 10.01 -13.96 -48.19
C LYS A 509 8.58 -13.90 -47.65
N ALA A 510 8.34 -14.38 -46.43
CA ALA A 510 7.02 -14.29 -45.79
C ALA A 510 6.68 -12.85 -45.41
N ILE A 511 7.64 -12.10 -44.86
CA ILE A 511 7.50 -10.67 -44.52
C ILE A 511 7.21 -9.87 -45.78
N ALA A 512 8.02 -10.02 -46.84
CA ALA A 512 7.84 -9.31 -48.10
C ALA A 512 6.48 -9.58 -48.79
N ARG A 513 6.00 -10.84 -48.70
CA ARG A 513 4.64 -11.19 -49.18
C ARG A 513 3.55 -10.51 -48.32
N GLY A 514 3.71 -10.48 -47.03
CA GLY A 514 2.77 -9.81 -46.13
C GLY A 514 2.75 -8.29 -46.36
N GLU A 515 3.90 -7.66 -46.50
CA GLU A 515 4.03 -6.23 -46.80
C GLU A 515 3.39 -5.85 -48.15
N LYS A 516 3.56 -6.72 -49.15
CA LYS A 516 2.88 -6.54 -50.45
C LYS A 516 1.36 -6.62 -50.36
N ILE A 517 0.83 -7.46 -49.44
CA ILE A 517 -0.61 -7.53 -49.19
C ILE A 517 -1.08 -6.28 -48.42
N LEU A 518 -0.30 -5.78 -47.48
CA LEU A 518 -0.64 -4.57 -46.71
C LEU A 518 -0.46 -3.27 -47.51
N SER A 519 0.26 -3.31 -48.65
CA SER A 519 0.42 -2.14 -49.53
C SER A 519 -0.84 -1.84 -50.38
N ASP A 520 -1.85 -2.67 -50.31
CA ASP A 520 -3.16 -2.42 -50.97
C ASP A 520 -3.96 -1.40 -50.14
N PRO A 521 -4.21 -0.18 -50.65
CA PRO A 521 -4.87 0.90 -49.91
C PRO A 521 -6.32 0.54 -49.51
N ASP A 522 -6.95 -0.35 -50.24
CA ASP A 522 -8.37 -0.70 -50.03
C ASP A 522 -8.55 -1.90 -49.09
N LEU A 523 -7.48 -2.59 -48.71
CA LEU A 523 -7.55 -3.78 -47.86
C LEU A 523 -8.08 -3.47 -46.46
N PHE A 524 -7.70 -2.33 -45.88
CA PHE A 524 -8.17 -1.95 -44.53
C PHE A 524 -9.69 -1.64 -44.51
N SER A 525 -10.20 -1.07 -45.59
CA SER A 525 -11.63 -0.72 -45.70
C SER A 525 -12.50 -1.89 -46.15
N SER A 526 -11.97 -2.82 -46.94
CA SER A 526 -12.71 -3.96 -47.50
C SER A 526 -12.70 -5.21 -46.61
N ASP A 527 -11.57 -5.50 -45.93
CA ASP A 527 -11.43 -6.66 -45.03
C ASP A 527 -10.50 -6.35 -43.85
N PRO A 528 -10.99 -5.63 -42.82
CA PRO A 528 -10.19 -5.27 -41.61
C PRO A 528 -9.62 -6.49 -40.89
N ALA A 529 -10.36 -7.60 -40.87
CA ALA A 529 -9.95 -8.84 -40.20
C ALA A 529 -8.74 -9.51 -40.89
N ARG A 530 -8.68 -9.39 -42.22
CA ARG A 530 -7.53 -9.87 -43.02
C ARG A 530 -6.31 -8.96 -42.83
N PHE A 531 -6.52 -7.65 -42.82
CA PHE A 531 -5.48 -6.68 -42.53
C PHE A 531 -4.81 -6.94 -41.18
N GLU A 532 -5.59 -7.12 -40.10
CA GLU A 532 -5.09 -7.38 -38.76
C GLU A 532 -4.33 -8.72 -38.67
N ARG A 533 -4.84 -9.78 -39.28
CA ARG A 533 -4.15 -11.08 -39.35
C ARG A 533 -2.81 -11.01 -40.06
N VAL A 534 -2.74 -10.30 -41.19
CA VAL A 534 -1.49 -10.15 -41.97
C VAL A 534 -0.51 -9.28 -41.19
N SER A 535 -0.96 -8.18 -40.58
CA SER A 535 -0.13 -7.30 -39.77
C SER A 535 0.47 -8.03 -38.56
N LYS A 536 -0.33 -8.81 -37.85
CA LYS A 536 0.13 -9.64 -36.75
C LYS A 536 1.10 -10.73 -37.19
N GLY A 537 0.82 -11.36 -38.33
CA GLY A 537 1.72 -12.36 -38.94
C GLY A 537 3.09 -11.81 -39.34
N ILE A 538 3.14 -10.58 -39.87
CA ILE A 538 4.43 -9.88 -40.16
C ILE A 538 5.17 -9.58 -38.86
N GLY A 539 4.48 -9.10 -37.80
CA GLY A 539 5.09 -8.84 -36.51
C GLY A 539 5.76 -10.09 -35.91
N THR A 540 5.05 -11.24 -35.95
CA THR A 540 5.59 -12.53 -35.50
C THR A 540 6.78 -12.99 -36.34
N ALA A 541 6.67 -12.88 -37.67
CA ALA A 541 7.75 -13.29 -38.57
C ALA A 541 9.01 -12.41 -38.42
N ARG A 542 8.86 -11.12 -38.12
CA ARG A 542 10.00 -10.22 -37.83
C ARG A 542 10.71 -10.61 -36.53
N ALA A 543 9.96 -10.90 -35.47
CA ALA A 543 10.53 -11.32 -34.20
C ALA A 543 11.25 -12.68 -34.31
N GLU A 544 10.67 -13.65 -35.06
CA GLU A 544 11.32 -14.94 -35.35
C GLU A 544 12.59 -14.77 -36.19
N LYS A 545 12.58 -13.86 -37.18
CA LYS A 545 13.77 -13.55 -37.99
C LYS A 545 14.89 -12.98 -37.13
N GLU A 546 14.61 -11.99 -36.29
CA GLU A 546 15.59 -11.35 -35.41
C GLU A 546 16.24 -12.37 -34.45
N ALA A 547 15.44 -13.24 -33.84
CA ALA A 547 15.93 -14.31 -32.98
C ALA A 547 16.78 -15.35 -33.74
N ALA A 548 16.42 -15.65 -35.00
CA ALA A 548 17.20 -16.57 -35.84
C ALA A 548 18.54 -15.95 -36.29
N GLU A 549 18.56 -14.67 -36.63
CA GLU A 549 19.77 -13.90 -36.97
C GLU A 549 20.74 -13.82 -35.78
N GLU A 550 20.23 -13.46 -34.57
CA GLU A 550 21.04 -13.40 -33.35
C GLU A 550 21.65 -14.77 -33.01
N ARG A 551 20.87 -15.84 -33.14
CA ARG A 551 21.35 -17.21 -32.92
C ARG A 551 22.39 -17.62 -33.94
N TRP A 552 22.21 -17.28 -35.20
CA TRP A 552 23.17 -17.61 -36.26
C TRP A 552 24.48 -16.83 -36.07
N LEU A 553 24.46 -15.56 -35.70
CA LEU A 553 25.64 -14.76 -35.37
C LEU A 553 26.43 -15.35 -34.20
N ASP A 554 25.76 -15.74 -33.11
CA ASP A 554 26.40 -16.39 -31.95
C ASP A 554 27.12 -17.69 -32.37
N LEU A 555 26.53 -18.46 -33.29
CA LEU A 555 27.13 -19.69 -33.80
C LEU A 555 28.28 -19.39 -34.79
N ALA A 556 28.18 -18.36 -35.63
CA ALA A 556 29.21 -17.92 -36.53
C ALA A 556 30.48 -17.45 -35.80
N GLU A 557 30.32 -16.62 -34.74
CA GLU A 557 31.43 -16.19 -33.89
C GLU A 557 32.16 -17.41 -33.21
N ARG A 558 31.43 -18.47 -32.89
CA ARG A 558 32.01 -19.67 -32.31
C ARG A 558 32.71 -20.58 -33.34
N VAL A 559 32.42 -20.42 -34.63
CA VAL A 559 33.05 -21.12 -35.73
C VAL A 559 34.34 -20.43 -36.18
N GLU A 560 34.36 -19.08 -36.15
CA GLU A 560 35.47 -18.24 -36.61
C GLU A 560 36.51 -17.96 -35.52
N GLY A 561 36.17 -18.09 -34.22
CA GLY A 561 37.08 -17.88 -33.08
C GLY A 561 37.58 -19.20 -32.49
#